data_e93ddc7e3c017764e8bb1d277edb3f5a
#
_entry.id   e93ddc7e3c017764e8bb1d277edb3f5a
#
_cell.length_a   1.000
_cell.length_b   1.000
_cell.length_c   1.000
_cell.angle_alpha   90.00
_cell.angle_beta   90.00
_cell.angle_gamma   90.00
#
_symmetry.space_group_name_H-M   'P 1'
#
loop_
_entity.id
_entity.type
_entity.pdbx_description
1 polymer ?
#
loop_
_entity_poly.entity_id
_entity_poly.type
_entity_poly.pdbx_seq_one_letter_code
_entity_poly.pdbx_strand_id
1 'polypeptide(L)'
;NGAYDSYNREAIAREMEQLTDVLLSQANTKDTWGQSLFSGFNSSSEAFTRDMNGNIAYNGDRGVQSLQISENMTVNTSVDGGTAFMKVETPDGNRSIFDIANSAINSIRSASAVTSFATAQSIASLNFTLPNQLQSWTFNLQGSLGTASITASVSDQNLQGFVDEVNAVSAQTGVSAALQ
;
A
#
# COMPACT_ATOMS: atom_id res chain seq x y z
N ASN A 1 2.69 22.37 2.96
CA ASN A 1 2.29 20.96 2.92
C ASN A 1 3.54 20.14 2.64
N GLY A 2 4.39 20.03 3.69
CA GLY A 2 5.66 19.33 3.59
C GLY A 2 5.46 17.84 3.32
N ALA A 3 6.22 17.31 2.39
CA ALA A 3 6.42 15.89 2.30
C ALA A 3 6.92 15.42 3.68
N TYR A 4 6.16 14.55 4.33
CA TYR A 4 6.63 13.89 5.54
C TYR A 4 7.96 13.20 5.20
N ASP A 5 8.96 13.36 6.06
CA ASP A 5 10.22 12.65 5.88
C ASP A 5 10.00 11.12 5.98
N SER A 6 10.99 10.33 5.63
CA SER A 6 10.88 8.86 5.65
C SER A 6 10.52 8.32 7.03
N TYR A 7 10.97 8.98 8.10
CA TYR A 7 10.67 8.58 9.47
C TYR A 7 9.19 8.76 9.80
N ASN A 8 8.62 9.91 9.46
CA ASN A 8 7.20 10.19 9.69
C ASN A 8 6.29 9.28 8.84
N ARG A 9 6.68 8.99 7.60
CA ARG A 9 5.94 8.03 6.75
C ARG A 9 5.96 6.63 7.33
N GLU A 10 7.11 6.15 7.82
CA GLU A 10 7.19 4.85 8.46
C GLU A 10 6.38 4.79 9.76
N ALA A 11 6.34 5.87 10.54
CA ALA A 11 5.49 5.95 11.74
C ALA A 11 4.00 5.82 11.38
N ILE A 12 3.54 6.53 10.35
CA ILE A 12 2.16 6.43 9.85
C ILE A 12 1.87 5.02 9.31
N ALA A 13 2.80 4.44 8.56
CA ALA A 13 2.63 3.08 8.03
C ALA A 13 2.47 2.05 9.14
N ARG A 14 3.27 2.14 10.21
CA ARG A 14 3.15 1.28 11.40
C ARG A 14 1.83 1.48 12.15
N GLU A 15 1.37 2.71 12.28
CA GLU A 15 0.08 2.99 12.90
C GLU A 15 -1.06 2.36 12.07
N MET A 16 -1.00 2.47 10.74
CA MET A 16 -1.98 1.82 9.86
C MET A 16 -1.92 0.29 9.95
N GLU A 17 -0.74 -0.32 10.11
CA GLU A 17 -0.61 -1.76 10.36
C GLU A 17 -1.30 -2.16 11.66
N GLN A 18 -1.08 -1.43 12.74
CA GLN A 18 -1.74 -1.69 14.02
C GLN A 18 -3.27 -1.55 13.91
N LEU A 19 -3.77 -0.54 13.21
CA LEU A 19 -5.20 -0.38 12.97
C LEU A 19 -5.77 -1.52 12.12
N THR A 20 -5.00 -2.03 11.16
CA THR A 20 -5.38 -3.20 10.35
C THR A 20 -5.43 -4.48 11.21
N ASP A 21 -4.53 -4.63 12.17
CA ASP A 21 -4.55 -5.75 13.13
C ASP A 21 -5.76 -5.67 14.07
N VAL A 22 -6.11 -4.48 14.53
CA VAL A 22 -7.34 -4.25 15.33
C VAL A 22 -8.58 -4.58 14.49
N LEU A 23 -8.62 -4.15 13.23
CA LEU A 23 -9.72 -4.46 12.32
C LEU A 23 -9.86 -5.97 12.09
N LEU A 24 -8.75 -6.69 11.89
CA LEU A 24 -8.75 -8.15 11.75
C LEU A 24 -9.26 -8.83 13.03
N SER A 25 -8.85 -8.33 14.19
CA SER A 25 -9.35 -8.84 15.48
C SER A 25 -10.85 -8.62 15.62
N GLN A 26 -11.38 -7.46 15.22
CA GLN A 26 -12.80 -7.18 15.23
C GLN A 26 -13.57 -8.03 14.21
N ALA A 27 -13.00 -8.27 13.03
CA ALA A 27 -13.57 -9.14 12.01
C ALA A 27 -13.62 -10.62 12.48
N ASN A 28 -12.82 -11.01 13.46
CA ASN A 28 -12.82 -12.33 14.11
C ASN A 28 -13.52 -12.34 15.47
N THR A 29 -14.36 -11.34 15.76
CA THR A 29 -15.12 -11.28 17.01
C THR A 29 -16.03 -12.51 17.16
N LYS A 30 -16.05 -13.05 18.37
CA LYS A 30 -16.89 -14.19 18.77
C LYS A 30 -17.97 -13.74 19.75
N ASP A 31 -19.07 -14.45 19.74
CA ASP A 31 -20.13 -14.28 20.72
C ASP A 31 -19.77 -14.90 22.09
N THR A 32 -20.69 -14.85 23.03
CA THR A 32 -20.51 -15.41 24.39
C THR A 32 -20.36 -16.93 24.41
N TRP A 33 -20.73 -17.63 23.33
CA TRP A 33 -20.57 -19.08 23.17
C TRP A 33 -19.32 -19.46 22.38
N GLY A 34 -18.51 -18.47 22.00
CA GLY A 34 -17.29 -18.67 21.24
C GLY A 34 -17.49 -18.85 19.74
N GLN A 35 -18.69 -18.55 19.23
CA GLN A 35 -19.00 -18.65 17.81
C GLN A 35 -18.61 -17.35 17.09
N SER A 36 -17.99 -17.48 15.91
CA SER A 36 -17.62 -16.34 15.09
C SER A 36 -18.85 -15.64 14.53
N LEU A 37 -18.93 -14.32 14.69
CA LEU A 37 -20.07 -13.52 14.20
C LEU A 37 -20.06 -13.31 12.69
N PHE A 38 -18.90 -13.43 12.02
CA PHE A 38 -18.71 -13.08 10.63
C PHE A 38 -18.38 -14.27 9.72
N SER A 39 -18.36 -15.50 10.25
CA SER A 39 -18.02 -16.70 9.48
C SER A 39 -19.19 -17.39 8.81
N GLY A 40 -20.39 -16.84 8.90
CA GLY A 40 -21.61 -17.46 8.35
C GLY A 40 -22.08 -18.64 9.18
N PHE A 41 -22.37 -19.78 8.54
CA PHE A 41 -22.75 -21.01 9.24
C PHE A 41 -21.54 -21.76 9.83
N ASN A 42 -20.33 -21.49 9.32
CA ASN A 42 -19.09 -22.09 9.83
C ASN A 42 -18.57 -21.36 11.09
N SER A 43 -19.39 -21.25 12.10
CA SER A 43 -19.14 -20.43 13.29
C SER A 43 -18.03 -20.97 14.22
N SER A 44 -17.56 -22.20 14.01
CA SER A 44 -16.50 -22.82 14.83
C SER A 44 -15.08 -22.44 14.40
N SER A 45 -14.91 -21.87 13.19
CA SER A 45 -13.60 -21.43 12.66
C SER A 45 -13.45 -19.92 12.70
N GLU A 46 -12.22 -19.44 12.57
CA GLU A 46 -11.97 -18.01 12.37
C GLU A 46 -12.47 -17.57 11.00
N ALA A 47 -13.19 -16.44 10.99
CA ALA A 47 -13.75 -15.89 9.76
C ALA A 47 -12.65 -15.42 8.80
N PHE A 48 -11.56 -14.85 9.35
CA PHE A 48 -10.45 -14.29 8.57
C PHE A 48 -9.12 -14.79 9.10
N THR A 49 -8.23 -15.21 8.20
CA THR A 49 -6.88 -15.63 8.54
C THR A 49 -5.86 -14.83 7.73
N ARG A 50 -4.70 -14.57 8.35
CA ARG A 50 -3.57 -13.92 7.70
C ARG A 50 -2.54 -14.99 7.28
N ASP A 51 -2.10 -14.95 6.03
CA ASP A 51 -1.03 -15.81 5.53
C ASP A 51 0.36 -15.25 5.89
N MET A 52 1.42 -16.01 5.56
CA MET A 52 2.82 -15.61 5.80
C MET A 52 3.23 -14.37 4.99
N ASN A 53 2.52 -14.02 3.94
CA ASN A 53 2.76 -12.85 3.10
C ASN A 53 1.98 -11.61 3.58
N GLY A 54 1.18 -11.75 4.65
CA GLY A 54 0.35 -10.68 5.20
C GLY A 54 -1.01 -10.51 4.52
N ASN A 55 -1.38 -11.36 3.55
CA ASN A 55 -2.70 -11.31 2.93
C ASN A 55 -3.75 -11.89 3.85
N ILE A 56 -4.93 -11.28 3.86
CA ILE A 56 -6.04 -11.72 4.71
C ILE A 56 -7.09 -12.38 3.82
N ALA A 57 -7.37 -13.65 4.12
CA ALA A 57 -8.34 -14.46 3.43
C ALA A 57 -9.59 -14.67 4.29
N TYR A 58 -10.77 -14.66 3.65
CA TYR A 58 -12.03 -15.01 4.27
C TYR A 58 -12.29 -16.52 4.16
N ASN A 59 -12.46 -17.19 5.30
CA ASN A 59 -12.67 -18.63 5.40
C ASN A 59 -14.11 -19.00 5.76
N GLY A 60 -14.97 -18.01 5.99
CA GLY A 60 -16.37 -18.23 6.26
C GLY A 60 -17.17 -18.61 5.02
N ASP A 61 -18.39 -19.05 5.24
CA ASP A 61 -19.40 -19.13 4.19
C ASP A 61 -20.29 -17.88 4.20
N ARG A 62 -21.17 -17.75 3.20
CA ARG A 62 -22.06 -16.59 3.08
C ARG A 62 -23.40 -16.79 3.78
N GLY A 63 -23.47 -17.76 4.70
CA GLY A 63 -24.64 -18.02 5.49
C GLY A 63 -24.94 -16.90 6.48
N VAL A 64 -26.19 -16.67 6.78
CA VAL A 64 -26.63 -15.77 7.85
C VAL A 64 -27.43 -16.60 8.84
N GLN A 65 -26.94 -16.69 10.06
CA GLN A 65 -27.66 -17.36 11.14
C GLN A 65 -28.83 -16.49 11.59
N SER A 66 -29.93 -17.09 11.83
CA SER A 66 -31.14 -16.41 12.31
C SER A 66 -31.78 -17.16 13.46
N LEU A 67 -32.31 -16.42 14.41
CA LEU A 67 -33.03 -16.94 15.56
C LEU A 67 -34.50 -16.56 15.43
N GLN A 68 -35.38 -17.56 15.50
CA GLN A 68 -36.80 -17.32 15.59
C GLN A 68 -37.16 -16.98 17.04
N ILE A 69 -37.60 -15.75 17.28
CA ILE A 69 -37.95 -15.23 18.61
C ILE A 69 -39.45 -15.29 18.89
N SER A 70 -40.27 -15.47 17.86
CA SER A 70 -41.70 -15.78 17.98
C SER A 70 -42.18 -16.48 16.72
N GLU A 71 -43.49 -16.95 16.70
CA GLU A 71 -44.07 -17.66 15.56
C GLU A 71 -43.91 -16.94 14.21
N ASN A 72 -43.85 -15.58 14.23
CA ASN A 72 -43.79 -14.77 13.01
C ASN A 72 -42.58 -13.78 13.01
N MET A 73 -41.60 -13.98 13.90
CA MET A 73 -40.45 -13.04 14.00
C MET A 73 -39.14 -13.82 14.05
N THR A 74 -38.33 -13.56 13.07
CA THR A 74 -36.94 -14.07 12.97
C THR A 74 -35.97 -12.91 12.98
N VAL A 75 -34.88 -13.00 13.73
CA VAL A 75 -33.80 -11.99 13.81
C VAL A 75 -32.49 -12.63 13.37
N ASN A 76 -31.78 -11.97 12.50
CA ASN A 76 -30.45 -12.38 12.12
C ASN A 76 -29.47 -12.17 13.27
N THR A 77 -28.72 -13.21 13.62
CA THR A 77 -27.74 -13.21 14.71
C THR A 77 -26.29 -13.18 14.21
N SER A 78 -26.09 -13.32 12.91
CA SER A 78 -24.77 -13.20 12.26
C SER A 78 -24.84 -12.31 11.02
N VAL A 79 -23.68 -11.91 10.54
CA VAL A 79 -23.51 -11.12 9.31
C VAL A 79 -22.50 -11.84 8.40
N ASP A 80 -22.75 -11.82 7.09
CA ASP A 80 -21.78 -12.33 6.10
C ASP A 80 -20.53 -11.44 6.09
N GLY A 81 -19.44 -11.94 6.66
CA GLY A 81 -18.15 -11.27 6.70
C GLY A 81 -17.57 -11.06 5.31
N GLY A 82 -17.85 -11.95 4.37
CA GLY A 82 -17.43 -11.79 2.98
C GLY A 82 -18.04 -10.56 2.32
N THR A 83 -19.31 -10.26 2.61
CA THR A 83 -19.94 -9.03 2.12
C THR A 83 -19.46 -7.80 2.90
N ALA A 84 -19.31 -7.92 4.22
CA ALA A 84 -18.96 -6.77 5.06
C ALA A 84 -17.52 -6.27 4.86
N PHE A 85 -16.55 -7.18 4.66
CA PHE A 85 -15.12 -6.84 4.66
C PHE A 85 -14.41 -7.06 3.32
N MET A 86 -14.95 -7.94 2.44
CA MET A 86 -14.29 -8.31 1.18
C MET A 86 -14.90 -7.64 -0.05
N LYS A 87 -15.94 -6.82 0.11
CA LYS A 87 -16.66 -6.18 -1.00
C LYS A 87 -16.81 -4.67 -0.81
N VAL A 88 -15.70 -3.98 -0.61
CA VAL A 88 -15.69 -2.53 -0.66
C VAL A 88 -15.70 -2.09 -2.12
N GLU A 89 -16.70 -1.31 -2.52
CA GLU A 89 -16.79 -0.76 -3.86
C GLU A 89 -15.70 0.29 -4.10
N THR A 90 -14.90 0.09 -5.14
CA THR A 90 -13.88 1.03 -5.58
C THR A 90 -14.05 1.31 -7.08
N PRO A 91 -13.46 2.38 -7.63
CA PRO A 91 -13.52 2.65 -9.07
C PRO A 91 -13.00 1.48 -9.94
N ASP A 92 -12.10 0.66 -9.39
CA ASP A 92 -11.50 -0.50 -10.06
C ASP A 92 -12.24 -1.81 -9.77
N GLY A 93 -13.42 -1.75 -9.14
CA GLY A 93 -14.23 -2.90 -8.74
C GLY A 93 -14.21 -3.17 -7.23
N ASN A 94 -14.76 -4.31 -6.81
CA ASN A 94 -14.82 -4.68 -5.40
C ASN A 94 -13.45 -5.15 -4.89
N ARG A 95 -13.04 -4.60 -3.76
CA ARG A 95 -11.78 -4.98 -3.08
C ARG A 95 -12.01 -5.29 -1.61
N SER A 96 -11.14 -6.10 -1.04
CA SER A 96 -11.09 -6.28 0.41
C SER A 96 -10.64 -4.98 1.11
N ILE A 97 -11.25 -4.65 2.24
CA ILE A 97 -10.79 -3.53 3.07
C ILE A 97 -9.34 -3.72 3.53
N PHE A 98 -8.92 -4.97 3.75
CA PHE A 98 -7.56 -5.33 4.12
C PHE A 98 -6.57 -5.11 2.97
N ASP A 99 -6.96 -5.43 1.72
CA ASP A 99 -6.13 -5.15 0.54
C ASP A 99 -5.97 -3.65 0.29
N ILE A 100 -7.04 -2.88 0.55
CA ILE A 100 -7.00 -1.42 0.46
C ILE A 100 -6.03 -0.87 1.51
N ALA A 101 -6.12 -1.34 2.76
CA ALA A 101 -5.22 -0.93 3.84
C ALA A 101 -3.76 -1.29 3.52
N ASN A 102 -3.48 -2.53 3.09
CA ASN A 102 -2.14 -2.96 2.69
C ASN A 102 -1.59 -2.14 1.51
N SER A 103 -2.43 -1.84 0.51
CA SER A 103 -2.04 -0.99 -0.62
C SER A 103 -1.70 0.43 -0.17
N ALA A 104 -2.46 1.00 0.77
CA ALA A 104 -2.18 2.31 1.33
C ALA A 104 -0.87 2.32 2.13
N ILE A 105 -0.63 1.31 2.98
CA ILE A 105 0.61 1.15 3.75
C ILE A 105 1.82 1.08 2.81
N ASN A 106 1.75 0.25 1.76
CA ASN A 106 2.81 0.12 0.77
C ASN A 106 3.02 1.42 0.00
N SER A 107 1.96 2.14 -0.34
CA SER A 107 2.04 3.44 -1.02
C SER A 107 2.71 4.50 -0.15
N ILE A 108 2.43 4.52 1.17
CA ILE A 108 3.06 5.44 2.12
C ILE A 108 4.56 5.13 2.25
N ARG A 109 4.94 3.85 2.32
CA ARG A 109 6.34 3.42 2.39
C ARG A 109 7.10 3.71 1.10
N SER A 110 6.48 3.45 -0.05
CA SER A 110 7.10 3.64 -1.35
C SER A 110 7.00 5.07 -1.90
N ALA A 111 6.24 5.95 -1.23
CA ALA A 111 6.12 7.34 -1.64
C ALA A 111 7.47 8.04 -1.50
N SER A 112 8.25 8.01 -2.56
CA SER A 112 9.38 8.92 -2.71
C SER A 112 8.83 10.33 -2.89
N ALA A 113 9.39 11.30 -2.19
CA ALA A 113 9.07 12.69 -2.43
C ALA A 113 9.52 13.04 -3.84
N VAL A 114 8.62 12.91 -4.80
CA VAL A 114 8.85 13.46 -6.13
C VAL A 114 8.59 14.97 -6.03
N THR A 115 9.66 15.71 -5.83
CA THR A 115 9.59 17.17 -5.92
C THR A 115 9.79 17.53 -7.38
N SER A 116 8.71 17.84 -8.08
CA SER A 116 8.80 18.47 -9.41
C SER A 116 9.00 19.98 -9.21
N PHE A 117 10.18 20.47 -9.50
CA PHE A 117 10.44 21.90 -9.56
C PHE A 117 10.42 22.37 -11.02
N ALA A 118 9.45 23.20 -11.36
CA ALA A 118 9.40 23.91 -12.62
C ALA A 118 9.88 25.34 -12.36
N THR A 119 11.19 25.57 -12.40
CA THR A 119 11.76 26.93 -12.55
C THR A 119 13.08 26.87 -13.30
N ALA A 120 13.23 27.76 -14.25
CA ALA A 120 14.50 28.00 -14.93
C ALA A 120 15.57 28.38 -13.89
N GLN A 121 16.65 27.62 -13.83
CA GLN A 121 17.81 27.80 -12.93
C GLN A 121 17.56 27.46 -11.45
N SER A 122 17.04 26.30 -11.15
CA SER A 122 16.97 25.78 -9.77
C SER A 122 17.93 24.63 -9.56
N ILE A 123 18.71 24.72 -8.49
CA ILE A 123 19.44 23.56 -7.97
C ILE A 123 18.46 22.75 -7.14
N ALA A 124 18.17 21.52 -7.57
CA ALA A 124 17.36 20.57 -6.80
C ALA A 124 18.29 19.50 -6.24
N SER A 125 18.11 19.14 -4.97
CA SER A 125 18.74 17.96 -4.39
C SER A 125 17.71 16.83 -4.35
N LEU A 126 18.08 15.66 -4.84
CA LEU A 126 17.29 14.44 -4.82
C LEU A 126 17.93 13.47 -3.84
N ASN A 127 17.14 12.99 -2.90
CA ASN A 127 17.54 11.92 -1.99
C ASN A 127 16.93 10.61 -2.45
N PHE A 128 17.77 9.63 -2.76
CA PHE A 128 17.33 8.30 -3.17
C PHE A 128 17.62 7.28 -2.08
N THR A 129 16.70 6.36 -1.86
CA THR A 129 17.04 5.12 -1.16
C THR A 129 17.61 4.16 -2.21
N LEU A 130 18.91 3.94 -2.14
CA LEU A 130 19.62 3.12 -3.11
C LEU A 130 19.48 1.63 -2.76
N PRO A 131 19.34 0.75 -3.76
CA PRO A 131 19.38 -0.69 -3.53
C PRO A 131 20.81 -1.13 -3.15
N ASN A 132 20.90 -2.13 -2.28
CA ASN A 132 22.19 -2.73 -1.89
C ASN A 132 22.81 -3.64 -2.96
N GLN A 133 22.07 -3.89 -4.05
CA GLN A 133 22.52 -4.62 -5.23
C GLN A 133 22.35 -3.76 -6.48
N LEU A 134 23.18 -3.99 -7.48
CA LEU A 134 23.12 -3.28 -8.75
C LEU A 134 21.76 -3.50 -9.43
N GLN A 135 21.01 -2.45 -9.66
CA GLN A 135 19.72 -2.46 -10.35
C GLN A 135 19.75 -1.50 -11.52
N SER A 136 19.04 -1.86 -12.59
CA SER A 136 18.85 -0.98 -13.75
C SER A 136 17.57 -0.18 -13.56
N TRP A 137 17.70 1.15 -13.54
CA TRP A 137 16.59 2.09 -13.46
C TRP A 137 16.38 2.78 -14.79
N THR A 138 15.16 2.75 -15.29
CA THR A 138 14.77 3.51 -16.49
C THR A 138 13.74 4.56 -16.13
N PHE A 139 14.00 5.81 -16.51
CA PHE A 139 13.12 6.94 -16.24
C PHE A 139 13.24 8.00 -17.34
N ASN A 140 12.25 8.88 -17.44
CA ASN A 140 12.27 10.02 -18.34
C ASN A 140 12.71 11.26 -17.59
N LEU A 141 13.79 11.90 -18.06
CA LEU A 141 14.27 13.17 -17.58
C LEU A 141 13.74 14.28 -18.45
N GLN A 142 12.97 15.21 -17.85
CA GLN A 142 12.45 16.39 -18.52
C GLN A 142 13.16 17.64 -17.96
N GLY A 143 13.75 18.41 -18.84
CA GLY A 143 14.37 19.68 -18.51
C GLY A 143 13.88 20.82 -19.41
N SER A 144 14.53 21.96 -19.32
CA SER A 144 14.14 23.17 -20.08
C SER A 144 14.31 23.06 -21.58
N LEU A 145 15.22 22.19 -22.07
CA LEU A 145 15.49 22.00 -23.48
C LEU A 145 14.71 20.84 -24.10
N GLY A 146 14.23 19.89 -23.31
CA GLY A 146 13.48 18.75 -23.80
C GLY A 146 13.43 17.57 -22.83
N THR A 147 13.04 16.40 -23.35
CA THR A 147 12.91 15.17 -22.59
C THR A 147 13.80 14.08 -23.18
N ALA A 148 14.48 13.32 -22.32
CA ALA A 148 15.26 12.15 -22.70
C ALA A 148 14.93 10.98 -21.79
N SER A 149 14.96 9.75 -22.32
CA SER A 149 14.89 8.53 -21.54
C SER A 149 16.28 8.09 -21.12
N ILE A 150 16.46 7.81 -19.85
CA ILE A 150 17.73 7.43 -19.24
C ILE A 150 17.58 6.02 -18.68
N THR A 151 18.60 5.19 -18.89
CA THR A 151 18.72 3.90 -18.23
C THR A 151 20.07 3.86 -17.52
N ALA A 152 20.04 3.87 -16.19
CA ALA A 152 21.23 3.87 -15.36
C ALA A 152 21.28 2.65 -14.44
N SER A 153 22.46 2.10 -14.24
CA SER A 153 22.70 1.03 -13.26
C SER A 153 23.09 1.67 -11.92
N VAL A 154 22.30 1.45 -10.88
CA VAL A 154 22.47 2.08 -9.58
C VAL A 154 22.58 1.08 -8.44
N SER A 155 23.40 1.38 -7.45
CA SER A 155 23.49 0.70 -6.16
C SER A 155 23.95 1.68 -5.09
N ASP A 156 23.93 1.26 -3.82
CA ASP A 156 24.46 2.05 -2.70
C ASP A 156 25.96 2.40 -2.83
N GLN A 157 26.69 1.64 -3.66
CA GLN A 157 28.12 1.86 -3.93
C GLN A 157 28.39 2.47 -5.33
N ASN A 158 27.38 2.62 -6.18
CA ASN A 158 27.54 3.12 -7.54
C ASN A 158 26.44 4.11 -7.92
N LEU A 159 26.54 5.33 -7.42
CA LEU A 159 25.70 6.44 -7.84
C LEU A 159 26.33 7.25 -8.99
N GLN A 160 27.64 7.07 -9.22
CA GLN A 160 28.32 7.76 -10.29
C GLN A 160 27.74 7.41 -11.67
N GLY A 161 27.40 6.16 -11.90
CA GLY A 161 26.77 5.74 -13.15
C GLY A 161 25.45 6.44 -13.45
N PHE A 162 24.67 6.76 -12.41
CA PHE A 162 23.47 7.58 -12.56
C PHE A 162 23.78 9.01 -12.97
N VAL A 163 24.78 9.63 -12.33
CA VAL A 163 25.22 11.00 -12.65
C VAL A 163 25.74 11.08 -14.08
N ASP A 164 26.52 10.11 -14.52
CA ASP A 164 27.10 10.07 -15.86
C ASP A 164 26.02 9.97 -16.93
N GLU A 165 25.00 9.13 -16.74
CA GLU A 165 23.88 8.99 -17.66
C GLU A 165 23.00 10.26 -17.73
N VAL A 166 22.74 10.92 -16.60
CA VAL A 166 22.07 12.24 -16.59
C VAL A 166 22.87 13.26 -17.38
N ASN A 167 24.17 13.31 -17.18
CA ASN A 167 25.04 14.26 -17.85
C ASN A 167 25.22 13.97 -19.36
N ALA A 168 25.15 12.70 -19.75
CA ALA A 168 25.20 12.30 -21.18
C ALA A 168 24.05 12.91 -21.99
N VAL A 169 22.89 13.15 -21.39
CA VAL A 169 21.72 13.76 -22.05
C VAL A 169 21.54 15.24 -21.71
N SER A 170 22.51 15.86 -21.07
CA SER A 170 22.41 17.26 -20.63
C SER A 170 22.20 18.25 -21.79
N ALA A 171 22.79 17.99 -22.97
CA ALA A 171 22.57 18.80 -24.18
C ALA A 171 21.15 18.74 -24.70
N GLN A 172 20.42 17.64 -24.47
CA GLN A 172 19.03 17.45 -24.88
C GLN A 172 18.03 17.97 -23.85
N THR A 173 18.37 17.86 -22.59
CA THR A 173 17.44 18.17 -21.49
C THR A 173 17.72 19.51 -20.83
N GLY A 174 18.96 19.99 -20.88
CA GLY A 174 19.41 21.15 -20.11
C GLY A 174 19.62 20.85 -18.63
N VAL A 175 19.64 19.58 -18.24
CA VAL A 175 19.83 19.12 -16.85
C VAL A 175 21.22 18.55 -16.71
N SER A 176 21.92 18.90 -15.63
CA SER A 176 23.18 18.28 -15.20
C SER A 176 23.09 17.84 -13.75
N ALA A 177 23.82 16.79 -13.40
CA ALA A 177 23.88 16.24 -12.06
C ALA A 177 25.32 16.23 -11.51
N ALA A 178 25.45 16.30 -10.20
CA ALA A 178 26.69 16.11 -9.47
C ALA A 178 26.40 15.44 -8.13
N LEU A 179 27.34 14.63 -7.66
CA LEU A 179 27.31 14.09 -6.29
C LEU A 179 27.76 15.18 -5.30
N GLN A 180 27.08 15.24 -4.15
CA GLN A 180 27.45 16.09 -3.02
C GLN A 180 27.87 15.25 -1.83
#